data_81b11b0265a5e14f6949e6b86c2317ee
#
_entry.id   81b11b0265a5e14f6949e6b86c2317ee
#
_cell.length_a   1.000
_cell.length_b   1.000
_cell.length_c   1.000
_cell.angle_alpha   90.00
_cell.angle_beta   90.00
_cell.angle_gamma   90.00
#
_symmetry.space_group_name_H-M   'P 1'
#
loop_
_entity.id
_entity.type
_entity.pdbx_description
1 polymer ?
#
loop_
_entity_poly.entity_id
_entity_poly.type
_entity_poly.pdbx_seq_one_letter_code
_entity_poly.pdbx_strand_id
1 'polypeptide(L)'
;MLLPAEFDFHALEVFVLTVELGGMTASAQQLRITQSAVSQTIARLEQGIGATLFDRTLRPLGLTPAGRALYERATHLLATARTMVDEVREGANQPIDKVTVAMAESLAILLTGPLLSRLGPRVARWRVRSGISLNQQQDFLARRVDLLITGSSVLEKQEGVVHHDVLDDPFVLVFPPNFRGVADPIAAAEGLPFVRYSLDTGMGQRIESQLTRMRLRLPNVIEVDIVPQQLNAVALGIGWSITSLLCLAAMPALIPDLRIEPLPRARFARRIQVVSRAGELGDLAMETATLAGETIRQESLPPILAQLPWAEHLLGGA
;
A
#
# COMPACT_ATOMS: atom_id res chain seq x y z
N MET A 1 -3.27 -1.34 -37.76
CA MET A 1 -2.22 -2.36 -37.93
C MET A 1 -2.70 -3.63 -37.23
N LEU A 2 -2.80 -4.76 -37.92
CA LEU A 2 -3.18 -6.03 -37.30
C LEU A 2 -2.01 -6.57 -36.48
N LEU A 3 -2.33 -7.24 -35.35
CA LEU A 3 -1.31 -7.94 -34.57
C LEU A 3 -0.78 -9.13 -35.37
N PRO A 4 0.51 -9.52 -35.18
CA PRO A 4 1.05 -10.74 -35.74
C PRO A 4 0.25 -11.97 -35.31
N ALA A 5 0.11 -12.97 -36.17
CA ALA A 5 -0.64 -14.19 -35.85
C ALA A 5 -0.02 -14.98 -34.67
N GLU A 6 1.29 -14.85 -34.50
CA GLU A 6 2.06 -15.48 -33.43
C GLU A 6 1.93 -14.77 -32.08
N PHE A 7 1.28 -13.58 -32.07
CA PHE A 7 1.01 -12.83 -30.86
C PHE A 7 -0.42 -13.15 -30.38
N ASP A 8 -0.56 -14.21 -29.62
CA ASP A 8 -1.83 -14.67 -29.07
C ASP A 8 -1.76 -14.83 -27.53
N PHE A 9 -2.91 -15.01 -26.91
CA PHE A 9 -3.00 -15.16 -25.46
C PHE A 9 -2.24 -16.36 -24.93
N HIS A 10 -2.23 -17.48 -25.67
CA HIS A 10 -1.51 -18.68 -25.25
C HIS A 10 0.00 -18.43 -25.25
N ALA A 11 0.54 -17.79 -26.28
CA ALA A 11 1.95 -17.43 -26.34
C ALA A 11 2.35 -16.48 -25.19
N LEU A 12 1.49 -15.51 -24.87
CA LEU A 12 1.70 -14.61 -23.73
C LEU A 12 1.66 -15.35 -22.39
N GLU A 13 0.73 -16.29 -22.19
CA GLU A 13 0.68 -17.12 -20.97
C GLU A 13 1.93 -17.97 -20.80
N VAL A 14 2.37 -18.65 -21.86
CA VAL A 14 3.61 -19.44 -21.86
C VAL A 14 4.82 -18.57 -21.53
N PHE A 15 4.89 -17.37 -22.10
CA PHE A 15 5.97 -16.42 -21.84
C PHE A 15 5.97 -15.95 -20.38
N VAL A 16 4.84 -15.43 -19.89
CA VAL A 16 4.71 -14.93 -18.51
C VAL A 16 5.04 -16.02 -17.50
N LEU A 17 4.47 -17.23 -17.68
CA LEU A 17 4.72 -18.36 -16.80
C LEU A 17 6.20 -18.80 -16.81
N THR A 18 6.87 -18.72 -17.95
CA THR A 18 8.32 -19.02 -18.08
C THR A 18 9.17 -18.03 -17.26
N VAL A 19 8.77 -16.76 -17.21
CA VAL A 19 9.42 -15.74 -16.39
C VAL A 19 9.18 -16.00 -14.90
N GLU A 20 7.93 -16.24 -14.51
CA GLU A 20 7.53 -16.42 -13.11
C GLU A 20 8.15 -17.67 -12.46
N LEU A 21 8.28 -18.75 -13.22
CA LEU A 21 8.85 -20.01 -12.75
C LEU A 21 10.38 -20.09 -12.97
N GLY A 22 10.99 -19.06 -13.55
CA GLY A 22 12.43 -18.96 -13.74
C GLY A 22 13.01 -19.88 -14.82
N GLY A 23 12.16 -20.48 -15.67
CA GLY A 23 12.67 -21.32 -16.76
C GLY A 23 11.64 -22.14 -17.52
N MET A 24 12.03 -22.56 -18.76
CA MET A 24 11.17 -23.27 -19.70
C MET A 24 10.78 -24.68 -19.22
N THR A 25 11.62 -25.34 -18.43
CA THR A 25 11.35 -26.69 -17.93
C THR A 25 10.25 -26.65 -16.86
N ALA A 26 10.32 -25.70 -15.95
CA ALA A 26 9.31 -25.53 -14.89
C ALA A 26 7.95 -25.13 -15.49
N SER A 27 7.94 -24.21 -16.46
CA SER A 27 6.70 -23.81 -17.16
C SER A 27 6.10 -24.96 -17.97
N ALA A 28 6.92 -25.79 -18.62
CA ALA A 28 6.47 -26.98 -19.34
C ALA A 28 5.74 -27.98 -18.42
N GLN A 29 6.30 -28.22 -17.25
CA GLN A 29 5.67 -29.08 -16.23
C GLN A 29 4.33 -28.51 -15.76
N GLN A 30 4.26 -27.20 -15.47
CA GLN A 30 3.04 -26.54 -15.02
C GLN A 30 1.95 -26.57 -16.11
N LEU A 31 2.33 -26.37 -17.38
CA LEU A 31 1.42 -26.37 -18.52
C LEU A 31 1.09 -27.78 -19.04
N ARG A 32 1.75 -28.82 -18.53
CA ARG A 32 1.62 -30.22 -18.96
C ARG A 32 1.92 -30.41 -20.45
N ILE A 33 2.92 -29.70 -20.94
CA ILE A 33 3.44 -29.81 -22.33
C ILE A 33 4.94 -30.11 -22.30
N THR A 34 5.53 -30.33 -23.46
CA THR A 34 6.98 -30.56 -23.54
C THR A 34 7.77 -29.26 -23.45
N GLN A 35 8.98 -29.32 -22.93
CA GLN A 35 9.89 -28.16 -22.90
C GLN A 35 10.20 -27.65 -24.33
N SER A 36 10.24 -28.55 -25.35
CA SER A 36 10.39 -28.17 -26.75
C SER A 36 9.20 -27.35 -27.25
N ALA A 37 7.95 -27.68 -26.84
CA ALA A 37 6.77 -26.91 -27.18
C ALA A 37 6.82 -25.48 -26.59
N VAL A 38 7.19 -25.36 -25.31
CA VAL A 38 7.41 -24.04 -24.66
C VAL A 38 8.44 -23.23 -25.43
N SER A 39 9.60 -23.85 -25.75
CA SER A 39 10.69 -23.17 -26.52
C SER A 39 10.23 -22.72 -27.90
N GLN A 40 9.45 -23.54 -28.61
CA GLN A 40 8.90 -23.19 -29.92
C GLN A 40 7.88 -22.07 -29.86
N THR A 41 6.97 -22.09 -28.85
CA THR A 41 5.98 -21.02 -28.64
C THR A 41 6.68 -19.69 -28.39
N ILE A 42 7.69 -19.68 -27.52
CA ILE A 42 8.48 -18.46 -27.24
C ILE A 42 9.21 -17.99 -28.48
N ALA A 43 9.85 -18.91 -29.25
CA ALA A 43 10.57 -18.53 -30.47
C ALA A 43 9.65 -17.92 -31.55
N ARG A 44 8.41 -18.45 -31.71
CA ARG A 44 7.41 -17.87 -32.61
C ARG A 44 6.96 -16.49 -32.14
N LEU A 45 6.72 -16.31 -30.82
CA LEU A 45 6.38 -15.02 -30.24
C LEU A 45 7.50 -13.99 -30.49
N GLU A 46 8.77 -14.37 -30.26
CA GLU A 46 9.95 -13.54 -30.55
C GLU A 46 10.00 -13.14 -32.01
N GLN A 47 9.74 -14.10 -32.93
CA GLN A 47 9.68 -13.87 -34.35
C GLN A 47 8.55 -12.91 -34.77
N GLY A 48 7.34 -13.10 -34.22
CA GLY A 48 6.19 -12.26 -34.51
C GLY A 48 6.37 -10.82 -34.03
N ILE A 49 7.02 -10.63 -32.88
CA ILE A 49 7.33 -9.30 -32.32
C ILE A 49 8.56 -8.67 -33.02
N GLY A 50 9.45 -9.48 -33.57
CA GLY A 50 10.72 -9.03 -34.17
C GLY A 50 11.78 -8.68 -33.12
N ALA A 51 11.69 -9.23 -31.91
CA ALA A 51 12.62 -8.97 -30.81
C ALA A 51 12.84 -10.22 -29.94
N THR A 52 14.07 -10.44 -29.48
CA THR A 52 14.38 -11.48 -28.49
C THR A 52 13.92 -11.05 -27.12
N LEU A 53 13.22 -11.94 -26.40
CA LEU A 53 12.63 -11.68 -25.07
C LEU A 53 13.49 -12.24 -23.95
N PHE A 54 14.21 -13.34 -24.21
CA PHE A 54 15.09 -13.96 -23.23
C PHE A 54 16.56 -13.84 -23.62
N ASP A 55 17.37 -13.51 -22.64
CA ASP A 55 18.83 -13.63 -22.72
C ASP A 55 19.24 -15.05 -22.35
N ARG A 56 19.55 -15.85 -23.36
CA ARG A 56 19.94 -17.27 -23.22
C ARG A 56 21.37 -17.47 -22.74
N THR A 57 22.15 -16.40 -22.63
CA THR A 57 23.52 -16.44 -22.12
C THR A 57 23.58 -16.46 -20.60
N LEU A 58 22.51 -15.96 -19.95
CA LEU A 58 22.39 -15.88 -18.49
C LEU A 58 21.87 -17.19 -17.87
N ARG A 59 22.37 -17.51 -16.70
CA ARG A 59 21.85 -18.61 -15.86
C ARG A 59 21.69 -18.09 -14.43
N PRO A 60 20.48 -18.05 -13.87
CA PRO A 60 19.19 -18.44 -14.49
C PRO A 60 18.83 -17.58 -15.71
N LEU A 61 17.88 -18.10 -16.53
CA LEU A 61 17.40 -17.46 -17.76
C LEU A 61 16.92 -16.03 -17.47
N GLY A 62 17.53 -15.04 -18.12
CA GLY A 62 17.25 -13.63 -17.90
C GLY A 62 16.32 -13.04 -18.97
N LEU A 63 15.71 -11.89 -18.67
CA LEU A 63 14.94 -11.12 -19.63
C LEU A 63 15.79 -10.04 -20.30
N THR A 64 15.60 -9.88 -21.62
CA THR A 64 16.10 -8.71 -22.35
C THR A 64 15.30 -7.45 -21.96
N PRO A 65 15.71 -6.22 -22.34
CA PRO A 65 14.88 -5.03 -22.19
C PRO A 65 13.49 -5.17 -22.83
N ALA A 66 13.41 -5.76 -24.04
CA ALA A 66 12.15 -6.05 -24.71
C ALA A 66 11.31 -7.08 -23.93
N GLY A 67 11.96 -8.13 -23.38
CA GLY A 67 11.30 -9.11 -22.52
C GLY A 67 10.70 -8.50 -21.27
N ARG A 68 11.39 -7.58 -20.59
CA ARG A 68 10.85 -6.87 -19.43
C ARG A 68 9.62 -6.04 -19.78
N ALA A 69 9.71 -5.26 -20.85
CA ALA A 69 8.58 -4.45 -21.31
C ALA A 69 7.37 -5.32 -21.70
N LEU A 70 7.59 -6.44 -22.38
CA LEU A 70 6.50 -7.37 -22.71
C LEU A 70 5.93 -8.02 -21.45
N TYR A 71 6.77 -8.43 -20.49
CA TYR A 71 6.31 -9.08 -19.27
C TYR A 71 5.33 -8.20 -18.50
N GLU A 72 5.68 -6.93 -18.29
CA GLU A 72 4.80 -5.97 -17.61
C GLU A 72 3.45 -5.82 -18.32
N ARG A 73 3.46 -5.65 -19.65
CA ARG A 73 2.23 -5.46 -20.43
C ARG A 73 1.42 -6.74 -20.58
N ALA A 74 2.07 -7.88 -20.83
CA ALA A 74 1.40 -9.18 -20.98
C ALA A 74 0.72 -9.63 -19.68
N THR A 75 1.37 -9.43 -18.54
CA THR A 75 0.78 -9.78 -17.24
C THR A 75 -0.51 -8.98 -16.98
N HIS A 76 -0.51 -7.69 -17.31
CA HIS A 76 -1.71 -6.85 -17.19
C HIS A 76 -2.82 -7.30 -18.17
N LEU A 77 -2.47 -7.55 -19.43
CA LEU A 77 -3.43 -7.97 -20.45
C LEU A 77 -4.10 -9.30 -20.10
N LEU A 78 -3.30 -10.27 -19.65
CA LEU A 78 -3.81 -11.59 -19.22
C LEU A 78 -4.72 -11.49 -17.99
N ALA A 79 -4.38 -10.64 -17.02
CA ALA A 79 -5.24 -10.38 -15.87
C ALA A 79 -6.59 -9.79 -16.29
N THR A 80 -6.58 -8.78 -17.15
CA THR A 80 -7.80 -8.16 -17.70
C THR A 80 -8.65 -9.17 -18.49
N ALA A 81 -8.01 -10.01 -19.31
CA ALA A 81 -8.72 -11.04 -20.07
C ALA A 81 -9.37 -12.09 -19.17
N ARG A 82 -8.72 -12.50 -18.08
CA ARG A 82 -9.29 -13.42 -17.09
C ARG A 82 -10.50 -12.80 -16.41
N THR A 83 -10.39 -11.57 -15.93
CA THR A 83 -11.53 -10.84 -15.33
C THR A 83 -12.71 -10.77 -16.30
N MET A 84 -12.48 -10.43 -17.56
CA MET A 84 -13.54 -10.38 -18.58
C MET A 84 -14.20 -11.75 -18.80
N VAL A 85 -13.42 -12.84 -18.84
CA VAL A 85 -13.96 -14.19 -18.98
C VAL A 85 -14.80 -14.57 -17.76
N ASP A 86 -14.34 -14.22 -16.57
CA ASP A 86 -15.04 -14.52 -15.32
C ASP A 86 -16.34 -13.69 -15.21
N GLU A 87 -16.30 -12.41 -15.55
CA GLU A 87 -17.50 -11.54 -15.62
C GLU A 87 -18.57 -12.08 -16.58
N VAL A 88 -18.15 -12.60 -17.74
CA VAL A 88 -19.07 -13.16 -18.74
C VAL A 88 -19.62 -14.52 -18.32
N ARG A 89 -18.78 -15.37 -17.71
CA ARG A 89 -19.20 -16.73 -17.30
C ARG A 89 -20.15 -16.73 -16.13
N GLU A 90 -20.08 -15.77 -15.27
CA GLU A 90 -20.59 -15.87 -13.89
C GLU A 90 -21.67 -14.85 -13.54
N GLY A 91 -21.93 -13.87 -14.41
CA GLY A 91 -22.95 -12.85 -14.13
C GLY A 91 -22.78 -12.32 -12.70
N ALA A 92 -21.81 -11.46 -12.50
CA ALA A 92 -21.63 -10.53 -11.35
C ALA A 92 -21.67 -11.08 -9.91
N ASN A 93 -21.66 -12.38 -9.64
CA ASN A 93 -21.96 -12.88 -8.29
C ASN A 93 -21.01 -13.96 -7.70
N GLN A 94 -19.89 -14.29 -8.36
CA GLN A 94 -18.92 -15.20 -7.74
C GLN A 94 -17.80 -14.46 -6.99
N PRO A 95 -17.36 -15.01 -5.85
CA PRO A 95 -16.24 -14.43 -5.10
C PRO A 95 -14.94 -14.44 -5.91
N ILE A 96 -14.18 -13.38 -5.87
CA ILE A 96 -12.83 -13.33 -6.40
C ILE A 96 -11.99 -14.41 -5.69
N ASP A 97 -11.26 -15.26 -6.42
CA ASP A 97 -10.57 -16.41 -5.81
C ASP A 97 -9.60 -15.97 -4.70
N LYS A 98 -8.81 -14.93 -4.92
CA LYS A 98 -7.83 -14.46 -3.94
C LYS A 98 -7.57 -12.97 -4.08
N VAL A 99 -7.53 -12.26 -2.96
CA VAL A 99 -7.06 -10.87 -2.87
C VAL A 99 -6.01 -10.74 -1.78
N THR A 100 -4.89 -10.15 -2.14
CA THR A 100 -3.85 -9.73 -1.19
C THR A 100 -3.98 -8.22 -0.95
N VAL A 101 -4.38 -7.82 0.26
CA VAL A 101 -4.42 -6.43 0.68
C VAL A 101 -3.22 -6.11 1.56
N ALA A 102 -2.52 -5.01 1.27
CA ALA A 102 -1.47 -4.48 2.12
C ALA A 102 -1.89 -3.14 2.72
N MET A 103 -1.56 -2.93 3.99
CA MET A 103 -1.93 -1.74 4.75
C MET A 103 -0.77 -1.28 5.62
N ALA A 104 -0.68 0.04 5.87
CA ALA A 104 0.13 0.54 6.95
C ALA A 104 -0.37 -0.05 8.28
N GLU A 105 0.54 -0.24 9.26
CA GLU A 105 0.23 -0.95 10.50
C GLU A 105 -1.01 -0.41 11.23
N SER A 106 -1.09 0.90 11.43
CA SER A 106 -2.25 1.52 12.10
C SER A 106 -3.56 1.26 11.39
N LEU A 107 -3.55 1.28 10.04
CA LEU A 107 -4.73 0.97 9.24
C LEU A 107 -5.08 -0.52 9.30
N ALA A 108 -4.10 -1.41 9.34
CA ALA A 108 -4.34 -2.84 9.48
C ALA A 108 -5.02 -3.18 10.82
N ILE A 109 -4.61 -2.54 11.92
CA ILE A 109 -5.25 -2.70 13.22
C ILE A 109 -6.72 -2.28 13.18
N LEU A 110 -7.02 -1.15 12.54
CA LEU A 110 -8.37 -0.59 12.51
C LEU A 110 -9.30 -1.27 11.50
N LEU A 111 -8.78 -1.71 10.36
CA LEU A 111 -9.59 -2.08 9.21
C LEU A 111 -9.67 -3.58 8.93
N THR A 112 -8.72 -4.41 9.40
CA THR A 112 -8.71 -5.84 9.04
C THR A 112 -10.00 -6.54 9.43
N GLY A 113 -10.45 -6.40 10.67
CA GLY A 113 -11.69 -7.02 11.15
C GLY A 113 -12.93 -6.60 10.36
N PRO A 114 -13.23 -5.29 10.28
CA PRO A 114 -14.37 -4.78 9.52
C PRO A 114 -14.34 -5.17 8.03
N LEU A 115 -13.19 -5.06 7.36
CA LEU A 115 -13.07 -5.44 5.94
C LEU A 115 -13.36 -6.92 5.72
N LEU A 116 -12.77 -7.80 6.52
CA LEU A 116 -13.00 -9.25 6.40
C LEU A 116 -14.44 -9.62 6.76
N SER A 117 -15.04 -8.96 7.74
CA SER A 117 -16.43 -9.21 8.13
C SER A 117 -17.44 -8.83 7.04
N ARG A 118 -17.27 -7.66 6.41
CA ARG A 118 -18.26 -7.11 5.47
C ARG A 118 -17.98 -7.49 4.01
N LEU A 119 -16.71 -7.57 3.60
CA LEU A 119 -16.31 -7.94 2.24
C LEU A 119 -15.87 -9.40 2.11
N GLY A 120 -15.85 -10.16 3.22
CA GLY A 120 -15.49 -11.58 3.21
C GLY A 120 -16.18 -12.39 2.12
N PRO A 121 -17.51 -12.27 1.92
CA PRO A 121 -18.23 -13.01 0.89
C PRO A 121 -17.83 -12.67 -0.56
N ARG A 122 -17.20 -11.51 -0.79
CA ARG A 122 -16.76 -11.06 -2.12
C ARG A 122 -15.47 -11.73 -2.58
N VAL A 123 -14.71 -12.36 -1.66
CA VAL A 123 -13.41 -12.94 -1.95
C VAL A 123 -13.26 -14.27 -1.23
N ALA A 124 -12.96 -15.34 -1.96
CA ALA A 124 -12.83 -16.68 -1.39
C ALA A 124 -11.62 -16.81 -0.45
N ARG A 125 -10.53 -16.10 -0.75
CA ARG A 125 -9.31 -16.13 0.08
C ARG A 125 -8.71 -14.73 0.23
N TRP A 126 -8.71 -14.22 1.45
CA TRP A 126 -8.03 -12.99 1.81
C TRP A 126 -6.61 -13.24 2.32
N ARG A 127 -5.67 -12.42 1.87
CA ARG A 127 -4.35 -12.31 2.46
C ARG A 127 -4.11 -10.86 2.89
N VAL A 128 -4.06 -10.62 4.19
CA VAL A 128 -3.77 -9.30 4.75
C VAL A 128 -2.29 -9.21 5.10
N ARG A 129 -1.64 -8.13 4.66
CA ARG A 129 -0.25 -7.83 4.97
C ARG A 129 -0.16 -6.44 5.60
N SER A 130 0.63 -6.33 6.65
CA SER A 130 0.98 -5.04 7.24
C SER A 130 2.49 -4.85 7.22
N GLY A 131 2.96 -3.62 7.25
CA GLY A 131 4.38 -3.32 7.29
C GLY A 131 4.74 -1.93 6.76
N ILE A 132 6.02 -1.75 6.43
CA ILE A 132 6.59 -0.49 5.95
C ILE A 132 6.01 -0.15 4.56
N SER A 133 5.50 1.07 4.42
CA SER A 133 4.75 1.51 3.22
C SER A 133 5.55 1.43 1.92
N LEU A 134 6.85 1.70 1.95
CA LEU A 134 7.69 1.66 0.73
C LEU A 134 7.81 0.24 0.18
N ASN A 135 8.01 -0.75 1.04
CA ASN A 135 8.07 -2.15 0.63
C ASN A 135 6.72 -2.63 0.07
N GLN A 136 5.61 -2.17 0.66
CA GLN A 136 4.27 -2.49 0.18
C GLN A 136 3.98 -1.91 -1.22
N GLN A 137 4.49 -0.72 -1.53
CA GLN A 137 4.37 -0.12 -2.85
C GLN A 137 5.17 -0.90 -3.89
N GLN A 138 6.39 -1.34 -3.57
CA GLN A 138 7.17 -2.21 -4.44
C GLN A 138 6.47 -3.55 -4.65
N ASP A 139 5.87 -4.12 -3.62
CA ASP A 139 5.09 -5.36 -3.72
C ASP A 139 3.83 -5.17 -4.59
N PHE A 140 3.18 -4.00 -4.52
CA PHE A 140 2.06 -3.66 -5.38
C PHE A 140 2.48 -3.53 -6.86
N LEU A 141 3.57 -2.82 -7.15
CA LEU A 141 4.13 -2.71 -8.50
C LEU A 141 4.59 -4.07 -9.05
N ALA A 142 5.13 -4.93 -8.18
CA ALA A 142 5.55 -6.29 -8.52
C ALA A 142 4.37 -7.31 -8.52
N ARG A 143 3.11 -6.86 -8.46
CA ARG A 143 1.88 -7.69 -8.46
C ARG A 143 1.80 -8.72 -7.34
N ARG A 144 2.51 -8.52 -6.25
CA ARG A 144 2.41 -9.35 -5.03
C ARG A 144 1.30 -8.89 -4.08
N VAL A 145 0.77 -7.70 -4.34
CA VAL A 145 -0.34 -7.06 -3.62
C VAL A 145 -1.36 -6.58 -4.65
N ASP A 146 -2.63 -6.81 -4.39
CA ASP A 146 -3.74 -6.46 -5.28
C ASP A 146 -4.42 -5.15 -4.87
N LEU A 147 -4.58 -4.93 -3.56
CA LEU A 147 -5.08 -3.70 -2.94
C LEU A 147 -4.05 -3.12 -1.98
N LEU A 148 -3.84 -1.82 -2.04
CA LEU A 148 -2.99 -1.10 -1.09
C LEU A 148 -3.82 -0.03 -0.39
N ILE A 149 -3.87 -0.05 0.96
CA ILE A 149 -4.49 1.01 1.77
C ILE A 149 -3.36 1.80 2.42
N THR A 150 -3.17 3.03 1.95
CA THR A 150 -1.98 3.81 2.29
C THR A 150 -2.27 5.30 2.47
N GLY A 151 -1.41 5.98 3.24
CA GLY A 151 -1.36 7.45 3.32
C GLY A 151 -0.22 8.06 2.50
N SER A 152 0.35 7.31 1.55
CA SER A 152 1.48 7.74 0.73
C SER A 152 1.05 8.04 -0.70
N SER A 153 1.61 9.10 -1.28
CA SER A 153 1.29 9.60 -2.62
C SER A 153 2.24 9.10 -3.74
N VAL A 154 3.12 8.14 -3.44
CA VAL A 154 4.18 7.73 -4.39
C VAL A 154 3.62 7.11 -5.69
N LEU A 155 2.45 6.50 -5.64
CA LEU A 155 1.80 5.89 -6.81
C LEU A 155 0.86 6.83 -7.58
N GLU A 156 0.68 8.09 -7.16
CA GLU A 156 -0.28 9.04 -7.78
C GLU A 156 -0.04 9.29 -9.27
N LYS A 157 1.19 9.12 -9.73
CA LYS A 157 1.58 9.34 -11.13
C LYS A 157 1.77 8.05 -11.91
N GLN A 158 1.47 6.89 -11.30
CA GLN A 158 1.64 5.60 -11.95
C GLN A 158 0.49 5.33 -12.92
N GLU A 159 0.82 5.13 -14.19
CA GLU A 159 -0.16 4.80 -15.23
C GLU A 159 -0.83 3.44 -14.94
N GLY A 160 -2.14 3.33 -15.17
CA GLY A 160 -2.91 2.11 -14.93
C GLY A 160 -3.23 1.83 -13.46
N VAL A 161 -2.99 2.81 -12.56
CA VAL A 161 -3.35 2.73 -11.15
C VAL A 161 -4.55 3.63 -10.87
N VAL A 162 -5.50 3.12 -10.10
CA VAL A 162 -6.71 3.83 -9.67
C VAL A 162 -6.63 4.09 -8.18
N HIS A 163 -7.00 5.30 -7.79
CA HIS A 163 -7.01 5.77 -6.41
C HIS A 163 -8.44 6.11 -5.98
N HIS A 164 -8.86 5.57 -4.84
CA HIS A 164 -10.11 5.90 -4.18
C HIS A 164 -9.80 6.57 -2.85
N ASP A 165 -10.18 7.84 -2.70
CA ASP A 165 -9.98 8.60 -1.47
C ASP A 165 -10.84 8.04 -0.35
N VAL A 166 -10.28 7.92 0.85
CA VAL A 166 -10.97 7.47 2.07
C VAL A 166 -11.25 8.66 2.98
N LEU A 167 -10.19 9.32 3.44
CA LEU A 167 -10.25 10.53 4.26
C LEU A 167 -8.86 11.17 4.42
N ASP A 168 -8.84 12.40 4.92
CA ASP A 168 -7.62 13.05 5.40
C ASP A 168 -7.42 12.75 6.90
N ASP A 169 -6.24 12.24 7.27
CA ASP A 169 -5.84 11.88 8.63
C ASP A 169 -4.86 12.94 9.17
N PRO A 170 -5.32 13.85 10.04
CA PRO A 170 -4.52 14.96 10.51
C PRO A 170 -3.42 14.53 11.49
N PHE A 171 -2.31 15.26 11.44
CA PHE A 171 -1.20 15.10 12.37
C PHE A 171 -1.39 15.95 13.62
N VAL A 172 -0.91 15.42 14.73
CA VAL A 172 -0.95 16.02 16.05
C VAL A 172 0.39 15.87 16.77
N LEU A 173 0.62 16.70 17.79
CA LEU A 173 1.77 16.57 18.68
C LEU A 173 1.44 15.63 19.82
N VAL A 174 2.41 14.80 20.21
CA VAL A 174 2.31 13.94 21.38
C VAL A 174 3.51 14.16 22.32
N PHE A 175 3.21 14.34 23.59
CA PHE A 175 4.18 14.59 24.65
C PHE A 175 3.97 13.61 25.80
N PRO A 176 4.98 13.42 26.66
CA PRO A 176 4.79 12.72 27.92
C PRO A 176 3.68 13.36 28.78
N PRO A 177 2.97 12.61 29.63
CA PRO A 177 1.84 13.12 30.40
C PRO A 177 2.24 14.25 31.37
N ASN A 178 3.48 14.22 31.84
CA ASN A 178 4.03 15.21 32.78
C ASN A 178 4.73 16.39 32.10
N PHE A 179 4.73 16.48 30.77
CA PHE A 179 5.32 17.60 30.06
C PHE A 179 4.58 18.90 30.38
N ARG A 180 5.29 19.91 30.89
CA ARG A 180 4.73 21.24 31.27
C ARG A 180 5.19 22.35 30.33
N GLY A 181 5.97 22.02 29.30
CA GLY A 181 6.41 22.98 28.30
C GLY A 181 5.32 23.45 27.36
N VAL A 182 5.68 24.42 26.51
CA VAL A 182 4.80 24.88 25.43
C VAL A 182 4.67 23.79 24.38
N ALA A 183 3.44 23.52 23.92
CA ALA A 183 3.15 22.54 22.89
C ALA A 183 3.47 23.11 21.49
N ASP A 184 4.73 23.32 21.24
CA ASP A 184 5.28 23.83 19.99
C ASP A 184 6.55 23.04 19.66
N PRO A 185 6.75 22.57 18.39
CA PRO A 185 7.89 21.76 18.01
C PRO A 185 9.25 22.41 18.27
N ILE A 186 9.35 23.74 18.16
CA ILE A 186 10.59 24.48 18.39
C ILE A 186 10.92 24.48 19.88
N ALA A 187 9.94 24.87 20.72
CA ALA A 187 10.12 24.91 22.17
C ALA A 187 10.34 23.50 22.76
N ALA A 188 9.65 22.50 22.24
CA ALA A 188 9.81 21.12 22.69
C ALA A 188 11.20 20.55 22.40
N ALA A 189 11.79 20.93 21.29
CA ALA A 189 13.13 20.48 20.89
C ALA A 189 14.25 20.95 21.82
N GLU A 190 14.03 22.01 22.61
CA GLU A 190 15.00 22.50 23.60
C GLU A 190 15.05 21.63 24.86
N GLY A 191 13.96 20.92 25.17
CA GLY A 191 13.80 20.20 26.44
C GLY A 191 13.71 18.68 26.34
N LEU A 192 13.29 18.15 25.21
CA LEU A 192 13.05 16.70 25.03
C LEU A 192 13.55 16.22 23.66
N PRO A 193 14.10 14.99 23.57
CA PRO A 193 14.41 14.36 22.28
C PRO A 193 13.16 14.17 21.42
N PHE A 194 13.34 14.27 20.10
CA PHE A 194 12.29 13.93 19.14
C PHE A 194 12.34 12.42 18.82
N VAL A 195 11.25 11.71 19.07
CA VAL A 195 11.07 10.31 18.68
C VAL A 195 10.57 10.29 17.25
N ARG A 196 11.47 9.99 16.33
CA ARG A 196 11.30 10.10 14.88
C ARG A 196 10.76 8.79 14.30
N TYR A 197 9.86 8.89 13.32
CA TYR A 197 9.64 7.77 12.41
C TYR A 197 10.79 7.66 11.40
N SER A 198 11.22 6.43 11.11
CA SER A 198 12.22 6.14 10.09
C SER A 198 11.81 6.70 8.73
N LEU A 199 12.79 7.21 7.98
CA LEU A 199 12.60 7.67 6.60
C LEU A 199 12.23 6.54 5.63
N ASP A 200 12.40 5.30 6.02
CA ASP A 200 11.90 4.13 5.28
C ASP A 200 10.38 4.00 5.36
N THR A 201 9.73 4.79 6.21
CA THR A 201 8.28 4.83 6.34
C THR A 201 7.66 6.03 5.63
N GLY A 202 6.46 5.87 5.08
CA GLY A 202 5.71 7.00 4.51
C GLY A 202 5.36 8.09 5.53
N MET A 203 5.19 7.71 6.81
CA MET A 203 5.00 8.64 7.92
C MET A 203 6.25 9.48 8.16
N GLY A 204 7.40 8.85 8.27
CA GLY A 204 8.68 9.54 8.49
C GLY A 204 8.97 10.54 7.38
N GLN A 205 8.86 10.14 6.11
CA GLN A 205 9.09 11.02 4.97
C GLN A 205 8.16 12.24 4.99
N ARG A 206 6.89 12.05 5.32
CA ARG A 206 5.91 13.14 5.36
C ARG A 206 6.17 14.10 6.51
N ILE A 207 6.49 13.59 7.70
CA ILE A 207 6.84 14.40 8.87
C ILE A 207 8.12 15.19 8.60
N GLU A 208 9.18 14.56 8.07
CA GLU A 208 10.42 15.24 7.72
C GLU A 208 10.23 16.35 6.67
N SER A 209 9.40 16.10 5.66
CA SER A 209 9.03 17.12 4.69
C SER A 209 8.37 18.31 5.35
N GLN A 210 7.52 18.08 6.37
CA GLN A 210 6.89 19.18 7.12
C GLN A 210 7.86 19.89 8.04
N LEU A 211 8.72 19.17 8.75
CA LEU A 211 9.78 19.78 9.58
C LEU A 211 10.72 20.66 8.73
N THR A 212 11.06 20.19 7.53
CA THR A 212 11.86 20.97 6.56
C THR A 212 11.15 22.25 6.13
N ARG A 213 9.82 22.20 5.84
CA ARG A 213 9.02 23.40 5.52
C ARG A 213 8.97 24.39 6.69
N MET A 214 8.93 23.88 7.91
CA MET A 214 8.99 24.68 9.13
C MET A 214 10.40 25.18 9.44
N ARG A 215 11.41 24.82 8.63
CA ARG A 215 12.85 25.10 8.85
C ARG A 215 13.38 24.58 10.19
N LEU A 216 12.78 23.49 10.67
CA LEU A 216 13.14 22.85 11.93
C LEU A 216 14.01 21.63 11.65
N ARG A 217 15.24 21.66 12.19
CA ARG A 217 16.18 20.54 12.14
C ARG A 217 16.29 19.94 13.53
N LEU A 218 15.76 18.74 13.70
CA LEU A 218 15.82 18.01 14.96
C LEU A 218 16.95 16.98 14.89
N PRO A 219 17.76 16.81 15.97
CA PRO A 219 18.76 15.76 16.04
C PRO A 219 18.12 14.38 15.84
N ASN A 220 18.81 13.51 15.10
CA ASN A 220 18.39 12.10 14.98
C ASN A 220 18.97 11.29 16.14
N VAL A 221 18.27 11.28 17.27
CA VAL A 221 18.68 10.58 18.50
C VAL A 221 17.91 9.27 18.68
N ILE A 222 16.62 9.29 18.28
CA ILE A 222 15.72 8.14 18.43
C ILE A 222 14.95 7.99 17.13
N GLU A 223 15.05 6.82 16.53
CA GLU A 223 14.33 6.47 15.30
C GLU A 223 13.59 5.15 15.51
N VAL A 224 12.35 5.09 15.05
CA VAL A 224 11.45 3.93 15.18
C VAL A 224 10.67 3.70 13.89
N ASP A 225 10.22 2.48 13.66
CA ASP A 225 9.55 2.08 12.42
C ASP A 225 8.03 2.01 12.53
N ILE A 226 7.52 1.78 13.75
CA ILE A 226 6.10 1.47 13.98
C ILE A 226 5.48 2.32 15.08
N VAL A 227 4.16 2.51 15.00
CA VAL A 227 3.36 3.32 15.94
C VAL A 227 3.53 2.90 17.40
N PRO A 228 3.46 1.61 17.77
CA PRO A 228 3.62 1.20 19.17
C PRO A 228 4.96 1.60 19.78
N GLN A 229 6.05 1.49 19.03
CA GLN A 229 7.37 1.90 19.51
C GLN A 229 7.41 3.41 19.80
N GLN A 230 6.85 4.21 18.88
CA GLN A 230 6.82 5.67 19.03
C GLN A 230 6.01 6.10 20.25
N LEU A 231 4.74 5.66 20.33
CA LEU A 231 3.83 6.12 21.38
C LEU A 231 4.26 5.61 22.76
N ASN A 232 4.77 4.38 22.88
CA ASN A 232 5.33 3.87 24.11
C ASN A 232 6.56 4.66 24.57
N ALA A 233 7.46 5.03 23.66
CA ALA A 233 8.62 5.85 24.03
C ALA A 233 8.20 7.22 24.57
N VAL A 234 7.16 7.82 23.97
CA VAL A 234 6.62 9.10 24.47
C VAL A 234 5.93 8.93 25.80
N ALA A 235 5.07 7.91 25.98
CA ALA A 235 4.37 7.64 27.25
C ALA A 235 5.35 7.41 28.42
N LEU A 236 6.49 6.77 28.16
CA LEU A 236 7.58 6.55 29.12
C LEU A 236 8.42 7.82 29.41
N GLY A 237 8.14 8.94 28.78
CA GLY A 237 8.87 10.19 29.01
C GLY A 237 10.19 10.31 28.30
N ILE A 238 10.51 9.43 27.33
CA ILE A 238 11.77 9.41 26.59
C ILE A 238 11.90 10.62 25.65
N GLY A 239 10.77 11.08 25.10
CA GLY A 239 10.76 12.23 24.18
C GLY A 239 9.36 12.66 23.80
N TRP A 240 9.25 13.51 22.77
CA TRP A 240 8.02 13.94 22.15
C TRP A 240 7.99 13.54 20.68
N SER A 241 6.81 13.57 20.05
CA SER A 241 6.71 13.17 18.64
C SER A 241 5.56 13.86 17.90
N ILE A 242 5.51 13.64 16.58
CA ILE A 242 4.40 13.94 15.70
C ILE A 242 3.81 12.62 15.22
N THR A 243 2.50 12.46 15.39
CA THR A 243 1.75 11.27 14.95
C THR A 243 0.45 11.70 14.30
N SER A 244 -0.44 10.77 13.91
CA SER A 244 -1.75 11.10 13.36
C SER A 244 -2.89 10.57 14.23
N LEU A 245 -4.11 11.09 14.00
CA LEU A 245 -5.28 10.62 14.77
C LEU A 245 -5.54 9.13 14.59
N LEU A 246 -5.36 8.58 13.38
CA LEU A 246 -5.54 7.13 13.16
C LEU A 246 -4.46 6.28 13.83
N CYS A 247 -3.26 6.81 14.01
CA CYS A 247 -2.23 6.15 14.79
C CYS A 247 -2.61 6.08 16.28
N LEU A 248 -3.19 7.15 16.82
CA LEU A 248 -3.73 7.16 18.19
C LEU A 248 -4.92 6.21 18.31
N ALA A 249 -5.83 6.22 17.33
CA ALA A 249 -6.99 5.32 17.30
C ALA A 249 -6.58 3.84 17.29
N ALA A 250 -5.45 3.50 16.68
CA ALA A 250 -4.91 2.15 16.69
C ALA A 250 -4.32 1.74 18.06
N MET A 251 -4.05 2.70 18.96
CA MET A 251 -3.43 2.48 20.28
C MET A 251 -4.19 3.18 21.40
N PRO A 252 -5.52 2.95 21.56
CA PRO A 252 -6.37 3.71 22.48
C PRO A 252 -5.95 3.58 23.95
N ALA A 253 -5.33 2.47 24.32
CA ALA A 253 -4.86 2.23 25.68
C ALA A 253 -3.72 3.18 26.11
N LEU A 254 -2.99 3.77 25.19
CA LEU A 254 -1.89 4.70 25.50
C LEU A 254 -2.33 6.16 25.62
N ILE A 255 -3.55 6.50 25.19
CA ILE A 255 -4.02 7.90 25.16
C ILE A 255 -3.99 8.55 26.56
N PRO A 256 -4.40 7.89 27.67
CA PRO A 256 -4.34 8.46 29.01
C PRO A 256 -2.91 8.79 29.48
N ASP A 257 -1.91 8.13 28.91
CA ASP A 257 -0.49 8.30 29.23
C ASP A 257 0.22 9.28 28.30
N LEU A 258 -0.55 10.07 27.54
CA LEU A 258 -0.04 11.05 26.58
C LEU A 258 -0.71 12.39 26.79
N ARG A 259 0.06 13.47 26.65
CA ARG A 259 -0.46 14.81 26.41
C ARG A 259 -0.49 15.05 24.90
N ILE A 260 -1.69 15.20 24.35
CA ILE A 260 -1.92 15.32 22.90
C ILE A 260 -2.40 16.74 22.61
N GLU A 261 -1.76 17.40 21.64
CA GLU A 261 -2.00 18.78 21.29
C GLU A 261 -2.08 18.99 19.77
N PRO A 262 -2.81 20.00 19.29
CA PRO A 262 -2.83 20.34 17.88
C PRO A 262 -1.46 20.80 17.39
N LEU A 263 -1.13 20.49 16.14
CA LEU A 263 0.07 21.01 15.51
C LEU A 263 -0.14 22.51 15.19
N PRO A 264 0.66 23.43 15.76
CA PRO A 264 0.47 24.87 15.54
C PRO A 264 0.80 25.25 14.09
N ARG A 265 0.12 26.28 13.58
CA ARG A 265 0.41 26.99 12.32
C ARG A 265 0.27 26.18 11.02
N ALA A 266 -0.14 24.92 11.05
CA ALA A 266 -0.29 24.15 9.82
C ALA A 266 -1.44 23.16 9.90
N ARG A 267 -2.32 23.18 8.89
CA ARG A 267 -3.14 22.02 8.59
C ARG A 267 -2.24 21.03 7.87
N PHE A 268 -1.84 19.99 8.58
CA PHE A 268 -0.97 18.95 8.07
C PHE A 268 -1.69 17.62 8.24
N ALA A 269 -1.98 16.95 7.14
CA ALA A 269 -2.67 15.68 7.12
C ALA A 269 -2.05 14.75 6.07
N ARG A 270 -2.31 13.45 6.19
CA ARG A 270 -2.07 12.48 5.13
C ARG A 270 -3.42 12.03 4.56
N ARG A 271 -3.51 11.97 3.25
CA ARG A 271 -4.68 11.43 2.56
C ARG A 271 -4.62 9.91 2.57
N ILE A 272 -5.59 9.28 3.20
CA ILE A 272 -5.73 7.82 3.14
C ILE A 272 -6.48 7.45 1.87
N GLN A 273 -5.92 6.50 1.13
CA GLN A 273 -6.46 6.04 -0.15
C GLN A 273 -6.44 4.52 -0.22
N VAL A 274 -7.40 3.96 -0.95
CA VAL A 274 -7.35 2.60 -1.47
C VAL A 274 -6.85 2.67 -2.90
N VAL A 275 -5.81 1.91 -3.19
CA VAL A 275 -5.12 1.90 -4.48
C VAL A 275 -5.23 0.51 -5.09
N SER A 276 -5.64 0.45 -6.35
CA SER A 276 -5.75 -0.79 -7.13
C SER A 276 -5.24 -0.58 -8.56
N ARG A 277 -5.11 -1.64 -9.31
CA ARG A 277 -4.87 -1.56 -10.75
C ARG A 277 -6.20 -1.49 -11.49
N ALA A 278 -6.23 -0.66 -12.53
CA ALA A 278 -7.43 -0.46 -13.35
C ALA A 278 -7.91 -1.79 -13.95
N GLY A 279 -9.20 -2.09 -13.80
CA GLY A 279 -9.86 -3.24 -14.41
C GLY A 279 -9.60 -4.61 -13.77
N GLU A 280 -8.88 -4.69 -12.62
CA GLU A 280 -8.51 -6.01 -12.05
C GLU A 280 -9.46 -6.55 -10.98
N LEU A 281 -10.14 -5.69 -10.23
CA LEU A 281 -10.94 -6.09 -9.06
C LEU A 281 -12.41 -5.65 -9.14
N GLY A 282 -12.87 -5.22 -10.32
CA GLY A 282 -14.22 -4.64 -10.46
C GLY A 282 -14.44 -3.53 -9.44
N ASP A 283 -15.58 -3.55 -8.75
CA ASP A 283 -15.96 -2.54 -7.76
C ASP A 283 -15.34 -2.74 -6.37
N LEU A 284 -14.61 -3.85 -6.14
CA LEU A 284 -14.11 -4.20 -4.81
C LEU A 284 -13.20 -3.10 -4.21
N ALA A 285 -12.39 -2.42 -5.04
CA ALA A 285 -11.52 -1.34 -4.57
C ALA A 285 -12.33 -0.13 -4.05
N MET A 286 -13.36 0.25 -4.78
CA MET A 286 -14.28 1.34 -4.40
C MET A 286 -15.09 0.96 -3.15
N GLU A 287 -15.63 -0.26 -3.10
CA GLU A 287 -16.33 -0.80 -1.92
C GLU A 287 -15.42 -0.81 -0.68
N THR A 288 -14.16 -1.22 -0.87
CA THR A 288 -13.14 -1.20 0.19
C THR A 288 -12.90 0.23 0.70
N ALA A 289 -12.79 1.21 -0.19
CA ALA A 289 -12.59 2.62 0.20
C ALA A 289 -13.79 3.19 0.97
N THR A 290 -14.99 2.92 0.48
CA THR A 290 -16.25 3.33 1.14
C THR A 290 -16.33 2.73 2.54
N LEU A 291 -16.14 1.42 2.65
CA LEU A 291 -16.19 0.71 3.93
C LEU A 291 -15.09 1.16 4.90
N ALA A 292 -13.87 1.38 4.41
CA ALA A 292 -12.79 1.90 5.25
C ALA A 292 -13.14 3.29 5.79
N GLY A 293 -13.69 4.16 4.96
CA GLY A 293 -14.15 5.50 5.37
C GLY A 293 -15.27 5.46 6.40
N GLU A 294 -16.27 4.62 6.22
CA GLU A 294 -17.36 4.40 7.18
C GLU A 294 -16.83 3.87 8.50
N THR A 295 -16.03 2.81 8.48
CA THR A 295 -15.43 2.21 9.69
C THR A 295 -14.62 3.22 10.48
N ILE A 296 -13.76 3.99 9.79
CA ILE A 296 -12.95 5.00 10.48
C ILE A 296 -13.83 6.07 11.11
N ARG A 297 -14.81 6.62 10.38
CA ARG A 297 -15.67 7.70 10.89
C ARG A 297 -16.62 7.25 11.99
N GLN A 298 -17.14 6.03 11.90
CA GLN A 298 -18.20 5.55 12.82
C GLN A 298 -17.65 4.75 13.99
N GLU A 299 -16.53 4.07 13.84
CA GLU A 299 -16.00 3.14 14.84
C GLU A 299 -14.66 3.59 15.43
N SER A 300 -13.71 4.07 14.58
CA SER A 300 -12.33 4.31 15.03
C SER A 300 -12.13 5.71 15.61
N LEU A 301 -12.71 6.75 15.01
CA LEU A 301 -12.53 8.14 15.43
C LEU A 301 -13.37 8.55 16.65
N PRO A 302 -14.62 8.13 16.83
CA PRO A 302 -15.45 8.61 17.95
C PRO A 302 -14.85 8.40 19.33
N PRO A 303 -14.20 7.26 19.67
CA PRO A 303 -13.55 7.08 20.97
C PRO A 303 -12.38 8.06 21.21
N ILE A 304 -11.70 8.47 20.15
CA ILE A 304 -10.61 9.45 20.22
C ILE A 304 -11.16 10.86 20.37
N LEU A 305 -12.16 11.22 19.57
CA LEU A 305 -12.79 12.54 19.63
C LEU A 305 -13.49 12.80 20.96
N ALA A 306 -14.02 11.76 21.62
CA ALA A 306 -14.56 11.87 22.97
C ALA A 306 -13.48 12.29 23.99
N GLN A 307 -12.22 11.89 23.79
CA GLN A 307 -11.09 12.29 24.64
C GLN A 307 -10.43 13.58 24.16
N LEU A 308 -10.51 13.89 22.86
CA LEU A 308 -9.89 15.04 22.20
C LEU A 308 -10.94 15.84 21.41
N PRO A 309 -11.94 16.49 22.05
CA PRO A 309 -13.02 17.17 21.32
C PRO A 309 -12.53 18.26 20.35
N TRP A 310 -11.40 18.89 20.66
CA TRP A 310 -10.78 19.90 19.82
C TRP A 310 -10.31 19.32 18.45
N ALA A 311 -10.08 18.00 18.35
CA ALA A 311 -9.60 17.38 17.12
C ALA A 311 -10.68 17.25 16.04
N GLU A 312 -11.96 17.40 16.38
CA GLU A 312 -13.07 17.29 15.44
C GLU A 312 -12.96 18.31 14.31
N HIS A 313 -12.53 19.53 14.62
CA HIS A 313 -12.36 20.58 13.59
C HIS A 313 -11.20 20.31 12.61
N LEU A 314 -10.28 19.39 12.93
CA LEU A 314 -9.23 18.96 12.02
C LEU A 314 -9.72 18.04 10.90
N LEU A 315 -10.86 17.37 11.13
CA LEU A 315 -11.49 16.43 10.20
C LEU A 315 -12.49 17.12 9.25
N GLY A 316 -12.95 18.31 9.57
CA GLY A 316 -13.98 19.06 8.83
C GLY A 316 -13.46 20.01 7.75
N GLY A 317 -12.25 19.84 7.28
CA GLY A 317 -11.61 20.74 6.30
C GLY A 317 -11.37 20.08 4.94
N ALA A 318 -12.44 19.65 4.25
CA ALA A 318 -12.40 19.33 2.82
C ALA A 318 -13.29 20.33 2.07
#